data_670cc3bea9cc74f92bea1c257b112f96
#
_entry.id   670cc3bea9cc74f92bea1c257b112f96
#
_cell.length_a   1.000
_cell.length_b   1.000
_cell.length_c   1.000
_cell.angle_alpha   90.00
_cell.angle_beta   90.00
_cell.angle_gamma   90.00
#
_symmetry.space_group_name_H-M   'P 1'
#
loop_
_entity.id
_entity.type
_entity.pdbx_description
1 polymer ?
#
loop_
_entity_poly.entity_id
_entity_poly.type
_entity_poly.pdbx_seq_one_letter_code
_entity_poly.pdbx_strand_id
1 'polypeptide(L)'
;MDKNQEGFSQVAITLINHYSCVYYVDIETGYYTNLVPMKLFENLGVPFNGDDFFLDFKKIIKSCVHPNDIKIMDQLLDKKLMQKRLSERDVCFIDFRAIKNDKIVHVRHSEFLCPDKGHVLCCLENVEEDFQKKEMQRKRLESAERLARFDELTGVRNKNAFKEFSASMDEKLKKDRDRKSVV
;
A
#
# COMPACT_ATOMS: atom_id res chain seq x y z
N MET A 1 -39.28 -4.29 -6.10
CA MET A 1 -37.83 -4.08 -6.35
C MET A 1 -37.43 -4.95 -7.52
N ASP A 2 -36.78 -4.40 -8.52
CA ASP A 2 -36.32 -5.15 -9.68
C ASP A 2 -35.19 -6.12 -9.24
N LYS A 3 -35.25 -7.39 -9.69
CA LYS A 3 -34.25 -8.44 -9.37
C LYS A 3 -32.81 -8.00 -9.70
N ASN A 4 -32.63 -7.16 -10.71
CA ASN A 4 -31.33 -6.59 -11.06
C ASN A 4 -30.82 -5.61 -10.00
N GLN A 5 -31.70 -4.82 -9.39
CA GLN A 5 -31.36 -3.85 -8.36
C GLN A 5 -31.00 -4.56 -7.04
N GLU A 6 -31.69 -5.67 -6.73
CA GLU A 6 -31.37 -6.52 -5.59
C GLU A 6 -30.00 -7.21 -5.76
N GLY A 7 -29.73 -7.78 -6.95
CA GLY A 7 -28.45 -8.39 -7.27
C GLY A 7 -27.29 -7.39 -7.19
N PHE A 8 -27.45 -6.19 -7.74
CA PHE A 8 -26.44 -5.13 -7.64
C PHE A 8 -26.17 -4.75 -6.17
N SER A 9 -27.20 -4.58 -5.37
CA SER A 9 -27.06 -4.26 -3.94
C SER A 9 -26.29 -5.34 -3.18
N GLN A 10 -26.55 -6.61 -3.45
CA GLN A 10 -25.84 -7.73 -2.80
C GLN A 10 -24.34 -7.74 -3.21
N VAL A 11 -24.04 -7.53 -4.47
CA VAL A 11 -22.64 -7.43 -4.95
C VAL A 11 -21.93 -6.24 -4.30
N ALA A 12 -22.56 -5.06 -4.28
CA ALA A 12 -22.00 -3.87 -3.65
C ALA A 12 -21.71 -4.09 -2.16
N ILE A 13 -22.66 -4.64 -1.41
CA ILE A 13 -22.49 -4.96 0.02
C ILE A 13 -21.36 -5.97 0.22
N THR A 14 -21.27 -7.00 -0.62
CA THR A 14 -20.22 -8.02 -0.51
C THR A 14 -18.83 -7.41 -0.73
N LEU A 15 -18.67 -6.59 -1.76
CA LEU A 15 -17.41 -5.91 -2.06
C LEU A 15 -17.02 -4.91 -0.96
N ILE A 16 -17.97 -4.11 -0.50
CA ILE A 16 -17.74 -3.11 0.54
C ILE A 16 -17.33 -3.77 1.87
N ASN A 17 -17.92 -4.91 2.21
CA ASN A 17 -17.61 -5.65 3.45
C ASN A 17 -16.21 -6.26 3.47
N HIS A 18 -15.50 -6.29 2.35
CA HIS A 18 -14.09 -6.67 2.29
C HIS A 18 -13.19 -5.64 3.00
N TYR A 19 -13.61 -4.38 3.03
CA TYR A 19 -12.88 -3.31 3.69
C TYR A 19 -13.18 -3.24 5.19
N SER A 20 -12.19 -2.80 5.97
CA SER A 20 -12.34 -2.53 7.40
C SER A 20 -13.15 -1.27 7.68
N CYS A 21 -13.20 -0.36 6.71
CA CYS A 21 -13.91 0.91 6.77
C CYS A 21 -14.09 1.47 5.36
N VAL A 22 -15.22 2.12 5.08
CA VAL A 22 -15.49 2.81 3.82
C VAL A 22 -16.20 4.13 4.09
N TYR A 23 -15.57 5.23 3.66
CA TYR A 23 -16.16 6.56 3.66
C TYR A 23 -16.50 7.00 2.24
N TYR A 24 -17.68 7.57 2.06
CA TYR A 24 -18.10 8.29 0.87
C TYR A 24 -17.91 9.78 1.16
N VAL A 25 -17.04 10.42 0.38
CA VAL A 25 -16.58 11.80 0.62
C VAL A 25 -16.87 12.66 -0.59
N ASP A 26 -17.54 13.80 -0.37
CA ASP A 26 -17.67 14.87 -1.35
C ASP A 26 -16.34 15.62 -1.42
N ILE A 27 -15.72 15.64 -2.60
CA ILE A 27 -14.38 16.21 -2.79
C ILE A 27 -14.42 17.75 -2.68
N GLU A 28 -15.53 18.38 -3.05
CA GLU A 28 -15.64 19.83 -3.04
C GLU A 28 -15.91 20.39 -1.64
N THR A 29 -16.89 19.84 -0.94
CA THR A 29 -17.28 20.32 0.38
C THR A 29 -16.44 19.73 1.50
N GLY A 30 -16.00 18.49 1.36
CA GLY A 30 -15.40 17.68 2.42
C GLY A 30 -16.42 16.90 3.25
N TYR A 31 -17.73 17.10 2.98
CA TYR A 31 -18.76 16.31 3.66
C TYR A 31 -18.54 14.82 3.44
N TYR A 32 -18.74 14.02 4.48
CA TYR A 32 -18.54 12.60 4.40
C TYR A 32 -19.56 11.79 5.19
N THR A 33 -19.76 10.55 4.76
CA THR A 33 -20.55 9.56 5.49
C THR A 33 -19.86 8.21 5.46
N ASN A 34 -19.97 7.48 6.56
CA ASN A 34 -19.42 6.15 6.70
C ASN A 34 -20.40 5.13 6.14
N LEU A 35 -20.00 4.34 5.16
CA LEU A 35 -20.80 3.23 4.60
C LEU A 35 -20.54 1.91 5.31
N VAL A 36 -19.34 1.73 5.85
CA VAL A 36 -18.94 0.55 6.64
C VAL A 36 -18.23 1.03 7.90
N PRO A 37 -18.80 0.79 9.09
CA PRO A 37 -18.20 1.21 10.35
C PRO A 37 -16.79 0.67 10.53
N MET A 38 -15.91 1.51 11.08
CA MET A 38 -14.50 1.20 11.25
C MET A 38 -14.28 0.08 12.27
N LYS A 39 -14.02 -1.14 11.79
CA LYS A 39 -13.77 -2.33 12.63
C LYS A 39 -12.33 -2.33 13.19
N LEU A 40 -11.38 -1.73 12.47
CA LEU A 40 -9.97 -1.78 12.84
C LEU A 40 -9.64 -0.94 14.07
N PHE A 41 -10.34 0.19 14.25
CA PHE A 41 -10.10 1.19 15.28
C PHE A 41 -11.40 1.62 15.97
N GLU A 42 -12.20 0.68 16.45
CA GLU A 42 -13.52 0.92 17.09
C GLU A 42 -13.46 1.91 18.27
N ASN A 43 -12.31 1.96 18.97
CA ASN A 43 -12.14 2.79 20.16
C ASN A 43 -11.68 4.22 19.86
N LEU A 44 -11.46 4.61 18.61
CA LEU A 44 -10.97 5.95 18.26
C LEU A 44 -12.06 7.01 18.19
N GLY A 45 -13.32 6.64 18.39
CA GLY A 45 -14.43 7.60 18.32
C GLY A 45 -14.55 8.28 16.94
N VAL A 46 -14.25 7.54 15.87
CA VAL A 46 -14.32 8.06 14.50
C VAL A 46 -15.77 8.41 14.17
N PRO A 47 -16.04 9.65 13.71
CA PRO A 47 -17.41 10.06 13.40
C PRO A 47 -18.03 9.21 12.28
N PHE A 48 -19.34 8.97 12.38
CA PHE A 48 -20.08 8.31 11.32
C PHE A 48 -20.25 9.20 10.08
N ASN A 49 -20.45 10.50 10.30
CA ASN A 49 -20.52 11.54 9.27
C ASN A 49 -19.95 12.85 9.81
N GLY A 50 -19.66 13.77 8.93
CA GLY A 50 -19.16 15.11 9.30
C GLY A 50 -19.06 16.03 8.11
N ASP A 51 -18.75 17.30 8.39
CA ASP A 51 -18.71 18.36 7.39
C ASP A 51 -17.33 18.53 6.74
N ASP A 52 -16.26 18.00 7.37
CA ASP A 52 -14.89 18.09 6.83
C ASP A 52 -14.08 16.84 7.15
N PHE A 53 -14.06 15.91 6.20
CA PHE A 53 -13.28 14.66 6.24
C PHE A 53 -11.80 14.92 6.52
N PHE A 54 -11.23 15.90 5.83
CA PHE A 54 -9.79 16.16 5.90
C PHE A 54 -9.37 16.67 7.28
N LEU A 55 -10.17 17.59 7.85
CA LEU A 55 -9.90 18.15 9.17
C LEU A 55 -10.10 17.12 10.28
N ASP A 56 -11.18 16.36 10.22
CA ASP A 56 -11.51 15.37 11.27
C ASP A 56 -10.50 14.22 11.28
N PHE A 57 -10.14 13.70 10.11
CA PHE A 57 -9.18 12.61 10.03
C PHE A 57 -7.74 13.05 10.35
N LYS A 58 -7.35 14.29 10.08
CA LYS A 58 -6.06 14.83 10.54
C LYS A 58 -5.89 14.82 12.06
N LYS A 59 -6.98 14.93 12.81
CA LYS A 59 -6.94 14.81 14.28
C LYS A 59 -6.74 13.35 14.71
N ILE A 60 -7.43 12.42 14.03
CA ILE A 60 -7.45 10.99 14.38
C ILE A 60 -6.12 10.31 14.06
N ILE A 61 -5.51 10.60 12.91
CA ILE A 61 -4.27 9.94 12.47
C ILE A 61 -3.12 10.09 13.47
N LYS A 62 -3.06 11.21 14.18
CA LYS A 62 -2.01 11.47 15.18
C LYS A 62 -2.02 10.49 16.35
N SER A 63 -3.17 9.86 16.62
CA SER A 63 -3.32 8.92 17.73
C SER A 63 -3.14 7.45 17.32
N CYS A 64 -3.20 7.14 16.03
CA CYS A 64 -3.20 5.75 15.57
C CYS A 64 -2.19 5.42 14.47
N VAL A 65 -1.59 6.40 13.84
CA VAL A 65 -0.59 6.19 12.78
C VAL A 65 0.81 6.14 13.39
N HIS A 66 1.66 5.23 12.88
CA HIS A 66 3.05 5.16 13.28
C HIS A 66 3.77 6.49 13.00
N PRO A 67 4.60 7.02 13.93
CA PRO A 67 5.22 8.34 13.82
C PRO A 67 5.94 8.60 12.48
N ASN A 68 6.64 7.61 11.96
CA ASN A 68 7.37 7.73 10.68
C ASN A 68 6.45 7.87 9.46
N ASP A 69 5.16 7.53 9.58
CA ASP A 69 4.20 7.53 8.47
C ASP A 69 3.22 8.72 8.55
N ILE A 70 3.28 9.53 9.61
CA ILE A 70 2.40 10.70 9.79
C ILE A 70 2.51 11.66 8.60
N LYS A 71 3.72 11.91 8.09
CA LYS A 71 3.94 12.80 6.96
C LYS A 71 3.24 12.30 5.68
N ILE A 72 3.21 10.98 5.46
CA ILE A 72 2.51 10.37 4.33
C ILE A 72 1.01 10.60 4.49
N MET A 73 0.49 10.42 5.70
CA MET A 73 -0.93 10.63 6.00
C MET A 73 -1.36 12.09 5.93
N ASP A 74 -0.50 13.03 6.35
CA ASP A 74 -0.76 14.46 6.18
C ASP A 74 -0.91 14.84 4.69
N GLN A 75 -0.09 14.26 3.81
CA GLN A 75 -0.20 14.46 2.37
C GLN A 75 -1.44 13.75 1.78
N LEU A 76 -1.80 12.59 2.32
CA LEU A 76 -3.01 11.85 1.93
C LEU A 76 -4.28 12.67 2.23
N LEU A 77 -4.35 13.24 3.42
CA LEU A 77 -5.47 14.06 3.90
C LEU A 77 -5.36 15.54 3.48
N ASP A 78 -4.54 15.88 2.52
CA ASP A 78 -4.57 17.18 1.86
C ASP A 78 -5.54 17.14 0.67
N LYS A 79 -6.60 17.94 0.75
CA LYS A 79 -7.66 18.00 -0.27
C LYS A 79 -7.13 18.30 -1.66
N LYS A 80 -6.20 19.28 -1.78
CA LYS A 80 -5.61 19.66 -3.08
C LYS A 80 -4.74 18.55 -3.66
N LEU A 81 -3.97 17.87 -2.80
CA LEU A 81 -3.16 16.74 -3.23
C LEU A 81 -4.02 15.53 -3.62
N MET A 82 -5.13 15.27 -2.91
CA MET A 82 -6.10 14.24 -3.31
C MET A 82 -6.70 14.55 -4.68
N GLN A 83 -7.20 15.78 -4.90
CA GLN A 83 -7.73 16.20 -6.20
C GLN A 83 -6.70 16.03 -7.32
N LYS A 84 -5.43 16.39 -7.07
CA LYS A 84 -4.35 16.20 -8.04
C LYS A 84 -4.13 14.72 -8.34
N ARG A 85 -4.01 13.86 -7.31
CA ARG A 85 -3.84 12.40 -7.52
C ARG A 85 -4.97 11.80 -8.34
N LEU A 86 -6.22 12.15 -8.01
CA LEU A 86 -7.41 11.62 -8.66
C LEU A 86 -7.65 12.22 -10.07
N SER A 87 -7.05 13.37 -10.40
CA SER A 87 -7.06 13.88 -11.78
C SER A 87 -6.12 13.09 -12.71
N GLU A 88 -5.10 12.46 -12.15
CA GLU A 88 -4.11 11.66 -12.90
C GLU A 88 -4.52 10.17 -12.96
N ARG A 89 -5.24 9.68 -11.94
CA ARG A 89 -5.62 8.26 -11.78
C ARG A 89 -6.94 8.15 -11.05
N ASP A 90 -7.88 7.37 -11.57
CA ASP A 90 -9.17 7.14 -10.91
C ASP A 90 -9.05 6.30 -9.62
N VAL A 91 -7.89 5.69 -9.37
CA VAL A 91 -7.63 4.86 -8.19
C VAL A 91 -6.23 5.11 -7.66
N CYS A 92 -6.12 5.30 -6.35
CA CYS A 92 -4.85 5.44 -5.63
C CYS A 92 -4.80 4.49 -4.43
N PHE A 93 -3.62 3.91 -4.18
CA PHE A 93 -3.36 3.05 -3.02
C PHE A 93 -2.16 3.58 -2.25
N ILE A 94 -2.28 3.63 -0.93
CA ILE A 94 -1.20 4.05 -0.04
C ILE A 94 -1.18 3.11 1.16
N ASP A 95 -0.05 2.43 1.35
CA ASP A 95 0.17 1.55 2.50
C ASP A 95 0.88 2.33 3.60
N PHE A 96 0.42 2.18 4.85
CA PHE A 96 1.00 2.81 6.02
C PHE A 96 0.92 1.89 7.23
N ARG A 97 1.69 2.21 8.27
CA ARG A 97 1.67 1.50 9.55
C ARG A 97 0.77 2.22 10.54
N ALA A 98 -0.13 1.48 11.13
CA ALA A 98 -0.95 1.94 12.23
C ALA A 98 -0.52 1.25 13.53
N ILE A 99 -0.87 1.86 14.68
CA ILE A 99 -0.63 1.30 16.00
C ILE A 99 -1.98 0.88 16.59
N LYS A 100 -2.14 -0.40 16.87
CA LYS A 100 -3.33 -0.98 17.52
C LYS A 100 -2.88 -1.82 18.70
N ASN A 101 -3.32 -1.47 19.92
CA ASN A 101 -2.93 -2.18 21.15
C ASN A 101 -1.41 -2.38 21.25
N ASP A 102 -0.65 -1.32 21.07
CA ASP A 102 0.82 -1.27 21.10
C ASP A 102 1.52 -2.17 20.04
N LYS A 103 0.77 -2.64 19.05
CA LYS A 103 1.30 -3.43 17.93
C LYS A 103 1.20 -2.65 16.62
N ILE A 104 2.21 -2.81 15.78
CA ILE A 104 2.19 -2.28 14.41
C ILE A 104 1.30 -3.18 13.57
N VAL A 105 0.39 -2.57 12.82
CA VAL A 105 -0.50 -3.22 11.86
C VAL A 105 -0.34 -2.50 10.52
N HIS A 106 -0.19 -3.25 9.45
CA HIS A 106 -0.12 -2.69 8.09
C HIS A 106 -1.53 -2.47 7.56
N VAL A 107 -1.78 -1.24 7.11
CA VAL A 107 -3.08 -0.79 6.61
C VAL A 107 -2.91 -0.21 5.22
N ARG A 108 -3.82 -0.56 4.32
CA ARG A 108 -3.94 0.08 3.01
C ARG A 108 -5.07 1.09 3.03
N HIS A 109 -4.78 2.31 2.66
CA HIS A 109 -5.77 3.30 2.27
C HIS A 109 -5.93 3.27 0.75
N SER A 110 -7.18 3.18 0.31
CA SER A 110 -7.53 3.17 -1.12
C SER A 110 -8.50 4.31 -1.40
N GLU A 111 -8.22 5.11 -2.44
CA GLU A 111 -9.08 6.17 -2.95
C GLU A 111 -9.64 5.72 -4.31
N PHE A 112 -10.96 5.67 -4.45
CA PHE A 112 -11.63 5.34 -5.71
C PHE A 112 -12.50 6.52 -6.12
N LEU A 113 -12.14 7.17 -7.23
CA LEU A 113 -12.95 8.27 -7.78
C LEU A 113 -14.29 7.73 -8.30
N CYS A 114 -15.37 8.32 -7.83
CA CYS A 114 -16.72 7.95 -8.28
C CYS A 114 -16.98 8.40 -9.74
N PRO A 115 -17.89 7.75 -10.47
CA PRO A 115 -18.20 8.09 -11.86
C PRO A 115 -18.65 9.54 -12.06
N ASP A 116 -19.28 10.16 -11.06
CA ASP A 116 -19.72 11.56 -11.07
C ASP A 116 -18.57 12.58 -10.94
N LYS A 117 -17.34 12.08 -10.68
CA LYS A 117 -16.12 12.90 -10.51
C LYS A 117 -16.17 13.91 -9.35
N GLY A 118 -17.28 13.96 -8.61
CA GLY A 118 -17.47 14.84 -7.44
C GLY A 118 -17.22 14.15 -6.11
N HIS A 119 -17.25 12.81 -6.10
CA HIS A 119 -17.11 12.02 -4.89
C HIS A 119 -15.98 11.01 -4.97
N VAL A 120 -15.48 10.59 -3.82
CA VAL A 120 -14.46 9.55 -3.67
C VAL A 120 -14.86 8.56 -2.57
N LEU A 121 -14.60 7.28 -2.82
CA LEU A 121 -14.62 6.27 -1.76
C LEU A 121 -13.24 6.18 -1.14
N CYS A 122 -13.15 6.49 0.15
CA CYS A 122 -11.96 6.31 0.97
C CYS A 122 -12.11 5.02 1.78
N CYS A 123 -11.33 4.01 1.43
CA CYS A 123 -11.42 2.68 2.01
C CYS A 123 -10.18 2.37 2.84
N LEU A 124 -10.34 1.67 3.96
CA LEU A 124 -9.25 1.11 4.76
C LEU A 124 -9.33 -0.41 4.78
N GLU A 125 -8.21 -1.05 4.57
CA GLU A 125 -8.05 -2.50 4.59
C GLU A 125 -6.88 -2.90 5.48
N ASN A 126 -7.08 -3.92 6.32
CA ASN A 126 -5.97 -4.54 7.04
C ASN A 126 -5.23 -5.49 6.12
N VAL A 127 -3.99 -5.14 5.78
CA VAL A 127 -3.12 -5.93 4.88
C VAL A 127 -1.99 -6.63 5.63
N GLU A 128 -2.11 -6.82 6.93
CA GLU A 128 -1.07 -7.43 7.77
C GLU A 128 -0.72 -8.84 7.30
N GLU A 129 -1.70 -9.67 6.99
CA GLU A 129 -1.44 -11.04 6.51
C GLU A 129 -0.71 -11.06 5.18
N ASP A 130 -1.07 -10.19 4.26
CA ASP A 130 -0.41 -10.07 2.95
C ASP A 130 1.01 -9.54 3.10
N PHE A 131 1.22 -8.58 4.00
CA PHE A 131 2.54 -8.07 4.33
C PHE A 131 3.42 -9.19 4.91
N GLN A 132 2.93 -9.96 5.87
CA GLN A 132 3.66 -11.07 6.47
C GLN A 132 4.01 -12.16 5.44
N LYS A 133 3.08 -12.50 4.56
CA LYS A 133 3.32 -13.46 3.46
C LYS A 133 4.43 -12.97 2.52
N LYS A 134 4.37 -11.71 2.08
CA LYS A 134 5.39 -11.11 1.21
C LYS A 134 6.76 -11.06 1.88
N GLU A 135 6.82 -10.68 3.15
CA GLU A 135 8.06 -10.62 3.93
C GLU A 135 8.68 -12.02 4.10
N MET A 136 7.86 -13.03 4.36
CA MET A 136 8.32 -14.42 4.44
C MET A 136 8.87 -14.91 3.08
N GLN A 137 8.19 -14.60 1.98
CA GLN A 137 8.68 -14.93 0.65
C GLN A 137 10.00 -14.23 0.34
N ARG A 138 10.13 -12.96 0.66
CA ARG A 138 11.37 -12.18 0.50
C ARG A 138 12.52 -12.83 1.27
N LYS A 139 12.33 -13.16 2.55
CA LYS A 139 13.35 -13.84 3.37
C LYS A 139 13.74 -15.21 2.82
N ARG A 140 12.78 -15.97 2.31
CA ARG A 140 13.07 -17.28 1.67
C ARG A 140 13.91 -17.09 0.40
N LEU A 141 13.59 -16.11 -0.43
CA LEU A 141 14.35 -15.81 -1.64
C LEU A 141 15.78 -15.37 -1.30
N GLU A 142 15.95 -14.44 -0.37
CA GLU A 142 17.26 -13.97 0.10
C GLU A 142 18.11 -15.14 0.66
N SER A 143 17.48 -16.03 1.42
CA SER A 143 18.16 -17.21 1.95
C SER A 143 18.57 -18.17 0.82
N ALA A 144 17.69 -18.42 -0.15
CA ALA A 144 18.01 -19.28 -1.30
C ALA A 144 19.13 -18.66 -2.15
N GLU A 145 19.10 -17.36 -2.41
CA GLU A 145 20.18 -16.65 -3.12
C GLU A 145 21.51 -16.71 -2.38
N ARG A 146 21.47 -16.59 -1.05
CA ARG A 146 22.66 -16.73 -0.23
C ARG A 146 23.26 -18.13 -0.33
N LEU A 147 22.44 -19.18 -0.16
CA LEU A 147 22.88 -20.58 -0.30
C LEU A 147 23.40 -20.90 -1.71
N ALA A 148 22.80 -20.30 -2.75
CA ALA A 148 23.25 -20.49 -4.13
C ALA A 148 24.62 -19.86 -4.41
N ARG A 149 25.03 -18.85 -3.64
CA ARG A 149 26.27 -18.07 -3.88
C ARG A 149 27.38 -18.27 -2.85
N PHE A 150 27.04 -18.70 -1.64
CA PHE A 150 27.99 -18.85 -0.54
C PHE A 150 28.01 -20.28 -0.01
N ASP A 151 29.18 -20.69 0.43
CA ASP A 151 29.36 -21.95 1.15
C ASP A 151 28.83 -21.79 2.58
N GLU A 152 27.98 -22.70 3.02
CA GLU A 152 27.25 -22.61 4.30
C GLU A 152 28.18 -22.68 5.51
N LEU A 153 29.32 -23.42 5.40
CA LEU A 153 30.26 -23.62 6.49
C LEU A 153 31.27 -22.51 6.63
N THR A 154 31.76 -22.00 5.50
CA THR A 154 32.86 -21.03 5.49
C THR A 154 32.42 -19.59 5.23
N GLY A 155 31.19 -19.38 4.74
CA GLY A 155 30.69 -18.07 4.33
C GLY A 155 31.40 -17.47 3.10
N VAL A 156 32.29 -18.23 2.46
CA VAL A 156 33.01 -17.81 1.25
C VAL A 156 32.12 -18.05 0.02
N ARG A 157 32.35 -17.30 -1.07
CA ARG A 157 31.64 -17.54 -2.33
C ARG A 157 31.90 -18.97 -2.82
N ASN A 158 30.82 -19.68 -3.11
CA ASN A 158 30.91 -21.07 -3.59
C ASN A 158 31.39 -21.14 -5.05
N LYS A 159 31.64 -22.37 -5.53
CA LYS A 159 32.13 -22.63 -6.90
C LYS A 159 31.23 -22.02 -7.99
N ASN A 160 29.92 -21.94 -7.78
CA ASN A 160 28.99 -21.38 -8.75
C ASN A 160 29.14 -19.86 -8.84
N ALA A 161 29.19 -19.17 -7.72
CA ALA A 161 29.43 -17.74 -7.67
C ALA A 161 30.80 -17.35 -8.26
N PHE A 162 31.81 -18.20 -8.07
CA PHE A 162 33.14 -17.99 -8.69
C PHE A 162 33.08 -18.15 -10.22
N LYS A 163 32.38 -19.16 -10.73
CA LYS A 163 32.20 -19.33 -12.18
C LYS A 163 31.47 -18.18 -12.83
N GLU A 164 30.37 -17.70 -12.22
CA GLU A 164 29.62 -16.51 -12.71
C GLU A 164 30.50 -15.26 -12.74
N PHE A 165 31.28 -15.07 -11.69
CA PHE A 165 32.23 -13.94 -11.62
C PHE A 165 33.30 -14.02 -12.71
N SER A 166 33.92 -15.18 -12.90
CA SER A 166 34.94 -15.40 -13.94
C SER A 166 34.36 -15.16 -15.32
N ALA A 167 33.18 -15.68 -15.64
CA ALA A 167 32.52 -15.47 -16.93
C ALA A 167 32.21 -13.99 -17.19
N SER A 168 31.73 -13.26 -16.14
CA SER A 168 31.49 -11.81 -16.23
C SER A 168 32.77 -11.01 -16.47
N MET A 169 33.86 -11.40 -15.86
CA MET A 169 35.17 -10.74 -16.07
C MET A 169 35.71 -11.01 -17.48
N ASP A 170 35.59 -12.23 -17.98
CA ASP A 170 36.01 -12.61 -19.34
C ASP A 170 35.22 -11.81 -20.39
N GLU A 171 33.93 -11.60 -20.18
CA GLU A 171 33.09 -10.79 -21.07
C GLU A 171 33.51 -9.30 -21.07
N LYS A 172 33.79 -8.75 -19.89
CA LYS A 172 34.31 -7.38 -19.77
C LYS A 172 35.67 -7.20 -20.47
N LEU A 173 36.58 -8.17 -20.28
CA LEU A 173 37.89 -8.14 -20.92
C LEU A 173 37.79 -8.26 -22.44
N LYS A 174 36.86 -9.05 -22.98
CA LYS A 174 36.60 -9.11 -24.44
C LYS A 174 36.10 -7.77 -24.96
N LYS A 175 35.11 -7.14 -24.28
CA LYS A 175 34.61 -5.82 -24.68
C LYS A 175 35.65 -4.71 -24.63
N ASP A 176 36.55 -4.74 -23.65
CA ASP A 176 37.66 -3.77 -23.57
C ASP A 176 38.74 -4.01 -24.61
N ARG A 177 38.95 -5.27 -25.01
CA ARG A 177 39.89 -5.62 -26.08
C ARG A 177 39.37 -5.20 -27.46
N ASP A 178 38.08 -5.39 -27.72
CA ASP A 178 37.44 -4.93 -28.96
C ASP A 178 37.42 -3.40 -29.10
N ARG A 179 37.28 -2.66 -27.98
CA ARG A 179 37.39 -1.21 -27.96
C ARG A 179 38.79 -0.69 -28.28
N LYS A 180 39.86 -1.41 -27.92
CA LYS A 180 41.23 -1.03 -28.18
C LYS A 180 41.72 -1.40 -29.60
N SER A 181 40.98 -2.25 -30.30
CA SER A 181 41.30 -2.65 -31.67
C SER A 181 40.63 -1.78 -32.75
N VAL A 182 39.86 -0.75 -32.36
CA VAL A 182 39.14 0.16 -33.26
C VAL A 182 39.79 1.58 -33.27
N VAL A 183 41.04 1.72 -32.83
CA VAL A 183 41.83 2.97 -32.93
C VAL A 183 42.96 2.80 -33.92
#